data_4648f7164932c386014cbe91d4020f56
#
_entry.id   4648f7164932c386014cbe91d4020f56
#
_cell.length_a   1.000
_cell.length_b   1.000
_cell.length_c   1.000
_cell.angle_alpha   90.00
_cell.angle_beta   90.00
_cell.angle_gamma   90.00
#
_symmetry.space_group_name_H-M   'P 1'
#
loop_
_entity.id
_entity.type
_entity.pdbx_description
1 polymer ?
#
loop_
_entity_poly.entity_id
_entity_poly.type
_entity_poly.pdbx_seq_one_letter_code
_entity_poly.pdbx_strand_id
1 'polypeptide(L)'
;MEKKSVTISGAEGEPIAIDIFINNGVTEAPLVIYAHGFCGFKDWGNVSPIARTFVDAGLAFACFNFSHNGTSLDAPEDFVRLDLFAQNNFTKQLIDFKAVLDYFNLKNDWRNFYDNNRMGIIGHSMGGGTALITAIEDSSVKALCTWASVIYCNTPFGNWDAEKMNEWKKTGIAYYQNGRTKQDLPLHYQLMEDTIDNKTRFDIK
;
A
#
# COMPACT_ATOMS: atom_id res chain seq x y z
N MET A 1 -8.55 -9.05 -20.76
CA MET A 1 -7.99 -8.87 -19.40
C MET A 1 -8.78 -9.76 -18.45
N GLU A 2 -8.11 -10.62 -17.73
CA GLU A 2 -8.67 -11.44 -16.66
C GLU A 2 -8.17 -10.90 -15.32
N LYS A 3 -9.00 -10.98 -14.29
CA LYS A 3 -8.65 -10.64 -12.91
C LYS A 3 -8.65 -11.91 -12.06
N LYS A 4 -7.59 -12.12 -11.30
CA LYS A 4 -7.49 -13.16 -10.26
C LYS A 4 -7.25 -12.50 -8.91
N SER A 5 -7.74 -13.10 -7.85
CA SER A 5 -7.64 -12.56 -6.49
C SER A 5 -7.07 -13.59 -5.51
N VAL A 6 -6.29 -13.13 -4.55
CA VAL A 6 -5.77 -13.95 -3.45
C VAL A 6 -5.71 -13.13 -2.17
N THR A 7 -5.72 -13.81 -1.05
CA THR A 7 -5.46 -13.22 0.26
C THR A 7 -4.19 -13.86 0.84
N ILE A 8 -3.28 -13.02 1.33
CA ILE A 8 -2.08 -13.45 2.05
C ILE A 8 -2.06 -12.83 3.44
N SER A 9 -1.16 -13.30 4.31
CA SER A 9 -0.95 -12.72 5.63
C SER A 9 0.00 -11.53 5.55
N GLY A 10 -0.38 -10.41 6.15
CA GLY A 10 0.41 -9.20 6.29
C GLY A 10 0.89 -8.95 7.70
N ALA A 11 1.12 -7.67 8.02
CA ALA A 11 1.54 -7.24 9.35
C ALA A 11 0.57 -7.74 10.43
N GLU A 12 1.12 -8.23 11.54
CA GLU A 12 0.38 -8.77 12.68
C GLU A 12 -0.59 -9.92 12.32
N GLY A 13 -0.37 -10.57 11.15
CA GLY A 13 -1.23 -11.65 10.67
C GLY A 13 -2.51 -11.20 9.98
N GLU A 14 -2.76 -9.90 9.87
CA GLU A 14 -3.95 -9.35 9.22
C GLU A 14 -3.91 -9.58 7.70
N PRO A 15 -5.09 -9.74 7.05
CA PRO A 15 -5.15 -10.13 5.65
C PRO A 15 -4.76 -8.99 4.70
N ILE A 16 -4.01 -9.33 3.65
CA ILE A 16 -3.75 -8.51 2.47
C ILE A 16 -4.55 -9.10 1.30
N ALA A 17 -5.51 -8.36 0.79
CA ALA A 17 -6.22 -8.70 -0.45
C ALA A 17 -5.41 -8.23 -1.65
N ILE A 18 -5.07 -9.14 -2.57
CA ILE A 18 -4.32 -8.85 -3.80
C ILE A 18 -5.17 -9.20 -5.01
N ASP A 19 -5.26 -8.30 -5.99
CA ASP A 19 -5.75 -8.59 -7.33
C ASP A 19 -4.61 -8.53 -8.32
N ILE A 20 -4.56 -9.48 -9.26
CA ILE A 20 -3.69 -9.43 -10.43
C ILE A 20 -4.55 -9.40 -11.70
N PHE A 21 -4.18 -8.53 -12.61
CA PHE A 21 -4.77 -8.36 -13.93
C PHE A 21 -3.78 -8.84 -14.98
N ILE A 22 -4.23 -9.75 -15.84
CA ILE A 22 -3.40 -10.44 -16.82
C ILE A 22 -4.08 -10.55 -18.18
N ASN A 23 -3.30 -10.81 -19.21
CA ASN A 23 -3.79 -11.23 -20.50
C ASN A 23 -3.52 -12.74 -20.66
N ASN A 24 -4.56 -13.54 -20.83
CA ASN A 24 -4.44 -15.02 -20.94
C ASN A 24 -3.58 -15.49 -22.11
N GLY A 25 -3.34 -14.64 -23.11
CA GLY A 25 -2.47 -14.95 -24.25
C GLY A 25 -1.00 -14.61 -24.01
N VAL A 26 -0.65 -14.04 -22.85
CA VAL A 26 0.72 -13.62 -22.52
C VAL A 26 1.21 -14.43 -21.33
N THR A 27 2.40 -15.01 -21.47
CA THR A 27 3.13 -15.68 -20.39
C THR A 27 4.38 -14.87 -20.05
N GLU A 28 4.89 -15.00 -18.83
CA GLU A 28 6.12 -14.35 -18.37
C GLU A 28 6.15 -12.83 -18.62
N ALA A 29 4.98 -12.15 -18.48
CA ALA A 29 4.89 -10.70 -18.60
C ALA A 29 5.71 -9.99 -17.50
N PRO A 30 6.33 -8.81 -17.75
CA PRO A 30 6.82 -7.99 -16.63
C PRO A 30 5.66 -7.65 -15.70
N LEU A 31 5.90 -7.70 -14.38
CA LEU A 31 4.88 -7.44 -13.37
C LEU A 31 5.03 -6.02 -12.82
N VAL A 32 3.94 -5.29 -12.76
CA VAL A 32 3.84 -3.99 -12.08
C VAL A 32 2.93 -4.13 -10.86
N ILE A 33 3.41 -3.77 -9.67
CA ILE A 33 2.68 -3.84 -8.41
C ILE A 33 2.36 -2.42 -7.95
N TYR A 34 1.09 -2.12 -7.72
CA TYR A 34 0.61 -0.81 -7.30
C TYR A 34 0.24 -0.77 -5.81
N ALA A 35 0.78 0.23 -5.10
CA ALA A 35 0.49 0.54 -3.71
C ALA A 35 -0.30 1.85 -3.60
N HIS A 36 -1.46 1.79 -2.97
CA HIS A 36 -2.35 2.95 -2.76
C HIS A 36 -1.84 3.89 -1.65
N GLY A 37 -2.38 5.12 -1.61
CA GLY A 37 -2.07 6.11 -0.59
C GLY A 37 -2.94 6.04 0.66
N PHE A 38 -2.76 7.02 1.55
CA PHE A 38 -3.56 7.20 2.76
C PHE A 38 -5.05 7.36 2.40
N CYS A 39 -5.93 6.74 3.19
CA CYS A 39 -7.37 6.64 2.90
C CYS A 39 -7.69 6.04 1.52
N GLY A 40 -6.77 5.27 0.96
CA GLY A 40 -6.95 4.54 -0.29
C GLY A 40 -7.20 3.05 -0.08
N PHE A 41 -7.54 2.38 -1.17
CA PHE A 41 -7.66 0.94 -1.28
C PHE A 41 -7.35 0.50 -2.72
N LYS A 42 -7.15 -0.78 -2.96
CA LYS A 42 -6.68 -1.32 -4.25
C LYS A 42 -7.57 -1.00 -5.45
N ASP A 43 -8.88 -0.81 -5.23
CA ASP A 43 -9.87 -0.49 -6.28
C ASP A 43 -10.21 1.00 -6.33
N TRP A 44 -9.46 1.86 -5.60
CA TRP A 44 -9.78 3.28 -5.51
C TRP A 44 -9.54 4.03 -6.82
N GLY A 45 -10.53 4.84 -7.21
CA GLY A 45 -10.42 5.73 -8.35
C GLY A 45 -10.33 4.97 -9.69
N ASN A 46 -9.27 5.23 -10.46
CA ASN A 46 -9.10 4.72 -11.81
C ASN A 46 -8.19 3.47 -11.90
N VAL A 47 -8.05 2.68 -10.83
CA VAL A 47 -7.12 1.54 -10.82
C VAL A 47 -7.49 0.50 -11.89
N SER A 48 -8.77 0.20 -12.10
CA SER A 48 -9.19 -0.76 -13.14
C SER A 48 -8.88 -0.30 -14.58
N PRO A 49 -9.15 0.94 -15.01
CA PRO A 49 -8.66 1.48 -16.28
C PRO A 49 -7.15 1.50 -16.41
N ILE A 50 -6.42 1.84 -15.32
CA ILE A 50 -4.96 1.82 -15.29
C ILE A 50 -4.45 0.40 -15.50
N ALA A 51 -4.98 -0.59 -14.77
CA ALA A 51 -4.65 -2.00 -14.93
C ALA A 51 -4.84 -2.45 -16.40
N ARG A 52 -5.94 -2.05 -17.03
CA ARG A 52 -6.19 -2.33 -18.45
C ARG A 52 -5.08 -1.78 -19.34
N THR A 53 -4.66 -0.53 -19.13
CA THR A 53 -3.59 0.10 -19.91
C THR A 53 -2.29 -0.69 -19.84
N PHE A 54 -1.91 -1.16 -18.63
CA PHE A 54 -0.71 -1.98 -18.45
C PHE A 54 -0.86 -3.34 -19.13
N VAL A 55 -2.01 -4.00 -18.97
CA VAL A 55 -2.28 -5.32 -19.57
C VAL A 55 -2.32 -5.25 -21.10
N ASP A 56 -2.91 -4.20 -21.68
CA ASP A 56 -2.94 -3.99 -23.13
C ASP A 56 -1.53 -3.68 -23.68
N ALA A 57 -0.63 -3.15 -22.85
CA ALA A 57 0.79 -2.97 -23.16
C ALA A 57 1.65 -4.24 -22.96
N GLY A 58 1.05 -5.38 -22.61
CA GLY A 58 1.76 -6.67 -22.44
C GLY A 58 2.37 -6.88 -21.06
N LEU A 59 1.99 -6.10 -20.05
CA LEU A 59 2.43 -6.29 -18.68
C LEU A 59 1.35 -7.00 -17.84
N ALA A 60 1.74 -7.66 -16.76
CA ALA A 60 0.85 -8.02 -15.68
C ALA A 60 0.78 -6.85 -14.69
N PHE A 61 -0.40 -6.58 -14.12
CA PHE A 61 -0.59 -5.51 -13.15
C PHE A 61 -1.22 -6.08 -11.89
N ALA A 62 -0.64 -5.80 -10.73
CA ALA A 62 -1.19 -6.19 -9.44
C ALA A 62 -1.46 -4.95 -8.57
N CYS A 63 -2.52 -5.01 -7.76
CA CYS A 63 -2.80 -4.03 -6.72
C CYS A 63 -3.25 -4.75 -5.45
N PHE A 64 -3.04 -4.14 -4.30
CA PHE A 64 -3.36 -4.76 -3.03
C PHE A 64 -3.85 -3.74 -2.00
N ASN A 65 -4.60 -4.21 -0.99
CA ASN A 65 -4.92 -3.43 0.20
C ASN A 65 -3.84 -3.69 1.25
N PHE A 66 -3.26 -2.63 1.81
CA PHE A 66 -2.47 -2.78 3.04
C PHE A 66 -3.34 -3.35 4.15
N SER A 67 -2.80 -4.26 4.97
CA SER A 67 -3.53 -4.99 6.00
C SER A 67 -4.25 -4.09 7.02
N HIS A 68 -3.66 -2.93 7.31
CA HIS A 68 -4.18 -1.94 8.25
C HIS A 68 -4.80 -0.71 7.56
N ASN A 69 -5.24 -0.82 6.30
CA ASN A 69 -5.87 0.31 5.62
C ASN A 69 -7.31 0.61 6.08
N GLY A 70 -7.87 -0.26 6.93
CA GLY A 70 -9.21 -0.08 7.49
C GLY A 70 -10.36 -0.71 6.69
N THR A 71 -10.06 -1.33 5.54
CA THR A 71 -11.06 -2.13 4.79
C THR A 71 -11.13 -3.55 5.34
N SER A 72 -12.08 -4.34 4.86
CA SER A 72 -12.14 -5.79 5.11
C SER A 72 -12.26 -6.57 3.81
N LEU A 73 -12.14 -7.91 3.88
CA LEU A 73 -12.33 -8.76 2.71
C LEU A 73 -13.77 -8.69 2.16
N ASP A 74 -14.76 -8.51 3.05
CA ASP A 74 -16.17 -8.41 2.70
C ASP A 74 -16.59 -6.99 2.29
N ALA A 75 -15.81 -5.96 2.69
CA ALA A 75 -16.02 -4.55 2.36
C ALA A 75 -14.69 -3.91 1.91
N PRO A 76 -14.18 -4.28 0.72
CA PRO A 76 -12.84 -3.90 0.28
C PRO A 76 -12.69 -2.41 -0.12
N GLU A 77 -13.78 -1.67 -0.19
CA GLU A 77 -13.82 -0.25 -0.58
C GLU A 77 -14.32 0.67 0.55
N ASP A 78 -14.69 0.10 1.71
CA ASP A 78 -15.23 0.84 2.85
C ASP A 78 -14.36 0.66 4.09
N PHE A 79 -14.18 1.75 4.84
CA PHE A 79 -13.41 1.75 6.09
C PHE A 79 -14.28 1.25 7.25
N VAL A 80 -14.39 -0.08 7.39
CA VAL A 80 -15.21 -0.77 8.41
C VAL A 80 -14.36 -1.30 9.57
N ARG A 81 -13.03 -1.47 9.37
CA ARG A 81 -12.06 -1.90 10.38
C ARG A 81 -11.30 -0.69 10.92
N LEU A 82 -12.02 0.18 11.64
CA LEU A 82 -11.42 1.39 12.23
C LEU A 82 -10.37 1.07 13.29
N ASP A 83 -10.46 -0.09 13.93
CA ASP A 83 -9.47 -0.64 14.83
C ASP A 83 -8.10 -0.83 14.13
N LEU A 84 -8.10 -1.43 12.94
CA LEU A 84 -6.88 -1.60 12.14
C LEU A 84 -6.40 -0.25 11.55
N PHE A 85 -7.34 0.57 11.06
CA PHE A 85 -6.99 1.88 10.53
C PHE A 85 -6.25 2.74 11.56
N ALA A 86 -6.73 2.73 12.82
CA ALA A 86 -6.12 3.46 13.91
C ALA A 86 -4.66 3.04 14.19
N GLN A 87 -4.36 1.78 13.92
CA GLN A 87 -3.06 1.16 14.17
C GLN A 87 -2.14 1.13 12.93
N ASN A 88 -2.58 1.69 11.79
CA ASN A 88 -1.74 1.77 10.60
C ASN A 88 -0.52 2.64 10.85
N ASN A 89 0.63 2.24 10.30
CA ASN A 89 1.87 3.00 10.29
C ASN A 89 2.77 2.58 9.11
N PHE A 90 3.87 3.29 8.90
CA PHE A 90 4.78 3.02 7.78
C PHE A 90 5.50 1.68 7.91
N THR A 91 5.90 1.29 9.12
CA THR A 91 6.54 -0.02 9.36
C THR A 91 5.62 -1.18 8.96
N LYS A 92 4.33 -1.13 9.34
CA LYS A 92 3.36 -2.16 8.94
C LYS A 92 3.16 -2.19 7.43
N GLN A 93 3.10 -1.03 6.77
CA GLN A 93 3.02 -0.97 5.31
C GLN A 93 4.26 -1.55 4.62
N LEU A 94 5.46 -1.37 5.17
CA LEU A 94 6.68 -1.99 4.65
C LEU A 94 6.68 -3.51 4.84
N ILE A 95 6.17 -4.01 5.97
CA ILE A 95 5.98 -5.45 6.20
C ILE A 95 5.00 -6.02 5.18
N ASP A 96 3.89 -5.36 4.95
CA ASP A 96 2.90 -5.76 3.97
C ASP A 96 3.46 -5.77 2.54
N PHE A 97 4.18 -4.72 2.16
CA PHE A 97 4.76 -4.65 0.82
C PHE A 97 5.78 -5.75 0.61
N LYS A 98 6.62 -6.02 1.62
CA LYS A 98 7.54 -7.16 1.57
C LYS A 98 6.79 -8.49 1.42
N ALA A 99 5.72 -8.71 2.16
CA ALA A 99 4.90 -9.93 2.05
C ALA A 99 4.33 -10.09 0.62
N VAL A 100 3.89 -8.99 0.00
CA VAL A 100 3.42 -8.97 -1.39
C VAL A 100 4.55 -9.31 -2.37
N LEU A 101 5.74 -8.73 -2.21
CA LEU A 101 6.91 -9.05 -3.04
C LEU A 101 7.33 -10.51 -2.87
N ASP A 102 7.37 -11.01 -1.63
CA ASP A 102 7.70 -12.40 -1.34
C ASP A 102 6.70 -13.37 -1.99
N TYR A 103 5.39 -13.06 -1.96
CA TYR A 103 4.37 -13.85 -2.65
C TYR A 103 4.65 -13.96 -4.15
N PHE A 104 5.00 -12.86 -4.81
CA PHE A 104 5.31 -12.86 -6.25
C PHE A 104 6.69 -13.45 -6.58
N ASN A 105 7.63 -13.44 -5.65
CA ASN A 105 8.94 -14.09 -5.80
C ASN A 105 8.88 -15.60 -5.63
N LEU A 106 7.97 -16.10 -4.80
CA LEU A 106 7.79 -17.53 -4.56
C LEU A 106 6.96 -18.18 -5.67
N LYS A 107 7.03 -19.52 -5.73
CA LYS A 107 6.17 -20.31 -6.62
C LYS A 107 4.71 -20.22 -6.14
N ASN A 108 3.82 -19.75 -7.01
CA ASN A 108 2.39 -19.66 -6.78
C ASN A 108 1.61 -20.02 -8.06
N ASP A 109 0.28 -20.11 -7.98
CA ASP A 109 -0.59 -20.53 -9.09
C ASP A 109 -0.58 -19.55 -10.27
N TRP A 110 -0.09 -18.30 -10.08
CA TRP A 110 -0.06 -17.26 -11.11
C TRP A 110 1.30 -17.12 -11.78
N ARG A 111 2.31 -17.91 -11.33
CA ARG A 111 3.70 -17.79 -11.74
C ARG A 111 3.94 -17.89 -13.25
N ASN A 112 3.05 -18.54 -13.99
CA ASN A 112 3.14 -18.66 -15.44
C ASN A 112 2.73 -17.39 -16.19
N PHE A 113 2.06 -16.44 -15.53
CA PHE A 113 1.55 -15.22 -16.16
C PHE A 113 2.53 -14.05 -16.07
N TYR A 114 3.52 -14.11 -15.19
CA TYR A 114 4.50 -13.03 -15.01
C TYR A 114 5.92 -13.56 -14.79
N ASP A 115 6.91 -12.69 -15.03
CA ASP A 115 8.32 -12.91 -14.75
C ASP A 115 8.76 -12.17 -13.48
N ASN A 116 9.07 -12.90 -12.40
CA ASN A 116 9.50 -12.30 -11.14
C ASN A 116 10.91 -11.64 -11.20
N ASN A 117 11.67 -11.84 -12.27
CA ASN A 117 12.92 -11.11 -12.50
C ASN A 117 12.70 -9.72 -13.13
N ARG A 118 11.44 -9.42 -13.51
CA ARG A 118 11.04 -8.16 -14.15
C ARG A 118 9.89 -7.50 -13.38
N MET A 119 10.08 -7.31 -12.06
CA MET A 119 9.10 -6.64 -11.21
C MET A 119 9.39 -5.15 -11.08
N GLY A 120 8.38 -4.33 -11.35
CA GLY A 120 8.35 -2.91 -11.05
C GLY A 120 7.27 -2.59 -10.03
N ILE A 121 7.44 -1.49 -9.31
CA ILE A 121 6.44 -1.02 -8.36
C ILE A 121 6.01 0.41 -8.66
N ILE A 122 4.74 0.70 -8.39
CA ILE A 122 4.17 2.04 -8.45
C ILE A 122 3.57 2.36 -7.08
N GLY A 123 3.96 3.48 -6.50
CA GLY A 123 3.38 3.95 -5.25
C GLY A 123 2.72 5.32 -5.39
N HIS A 124 1.50 5.47 -4.87
CA HIS A 124 0.77 6.73 -4.85
C HIS A 124 0.81 7.37 -3.46
N SER A 125 1.17 8.67 -3.38
CA SER A 125 1.12 9.46 -2.14
C SER A 125 1.89 8.78 -0.98
N MET A 126 1.25 8.41 0.13
CA MET A 126 1.85 7.65 1.23
C MET A 126 2.42 6.31 0.76
N GLY A 127 1.69 5.56 -0.10
CA GLY A 127 2.21 4.35 -0.72
C GLY A 127 3.42 4.59 -1.62
N GLY A 128 3.60 5.83 -2.13
CA GLY A 128 4.80 6.26 -2.84
C GLY A 128 6.03 6.31 -1.94
N GLY A 129 5.90 6.86 -0.74
CA GLY A 129 6.95 6.84 0.28
C GLY A 129 7.33 5.41 0.68
N THR A 130 6.32 4.56 0.93
CA THR A 130 6.53 3.13 1.21
C THR A 130 7.23 2.42 0.05
N ALA A 131 6.82 2.68 -1.21
CA ALA A 131 7.43 2.10 -2.40
C ALA A 131 8.89 2.53 -2.59
N LEU A 132 9.24 3.78 -2.29
CA LEU A 132 10.62 4.28 -2.33
C LEU A 132 11.53 3.50 -1.37
N ILE A 133 11.11 3.34 -0.12
CA ILE A 133 11.86 2.58 0.89
C ILE A 133 11.95 1.11 0.47
N THR A 134 10.84 0.52 0.04
CA THR A 134 10.81 -0.87 -0.44
C THR A 134 11.79 -1.11 -1.59
N ALA A 135 11.85 -0.19 -2.57
CA ALA A 135 12.78 -0.32 -3.71
C ALA A 135 14.25 -0.21 -3.31
N ILE A 136 14.56 0.50 -2.23
CA ILE A 136 15.92 0.58 -1.68
C ILE A 136 16.28 -0.72 -0.96
N GLU A 137 15.33 -1.30 -0.23
CA GLU A 137 15.58 -2.45 0.66
C GLU A 137 15.44 -3.80 -0.05
N ASP A 138 14.72 -3.88 -1.18
CA ASP A 138 14.44 -5.16 -1.88
C ASP A 138 14.96 -5.13 -3.32
N SER A 139 16.02 -5.88 -3.57
CA SER A 139 16.67 -6.00 -4.88
C SER A 139 15.84 -6.70 -5.96
N SER A 140 14.73 -7.34 -5.61
CA SER A 140 13.80 -7.92 -6.59
C SER A 140 13.04 -6.84 -7.37
N VAL A 141 12.93 -5.63 -6.83
CA VAL A 141 12.35 -4.47 -7.51
C VAL A 141 13.34 -3.95 -8.58
N LYS A 142 12.93 -3.98 -9.86
CA LYS A 142 13.76 -3.57 -10.99
C LYS A 142 13.40 -2.18 -11.53
N ALA A 143 12.22 -1.68 -11.22
CA ALA A 143 11.76 -0.37 -11.63
C ALA A 143 10.84 0.23 -10.55
N LEU A 144 10.94 1.53 -10.37
CA LEU A 144 10.10 2.29 -9.44
C LEU A 144 9.48 3.48 -10.17
N CYS A 145 8.19 3.67 -9.98
CA CYS A 145 7.48 4.88 -10.35
C CYS A 145 6.70 5.42 -9.15
N THR A 146 6.65 6.72 -8.96
CA THR A 146 5.86 7.33 -7.89
C THR A 146 4.89 8.35 -8.46
N TRP A 147 3.66 8.33 -7.94
CA TRP A 147 2.62 9.29 -8.28
C TRP A 147 2.32 10.16 -7.05
N ALA A 148 2.64 11.47 -7.14
CA ALA A 148 2.44 12.41 -6.04
C ALA A 148 2.96 11.87 -4.69
N SER A 149 4.14 11.22 -4.70
CA SER A 149 4.74 10.59 -3.53
C SER A 149 5.04 11.60 -2.43
N VAL A 150 4.87 11.16 -1.20
CA VAL A 150 5.46 11.84 -0.05
C VAL A 150 6.96 11.55 0.01
N ILE A 151 7.74 12.55 0.45
CA ILE A 151 9.19 12.42 0.71
C ILE A 151 9.49 12.33 2.22
N TYR A 152 8.48 12.54 3.05
CA TYR A 152 8.54 12.40 4.50
C TYR A 152 7.45 11.47 4.97
N CYS A 153 7.79 10.54 5.86
CA CYS A 153 6.83 9.58 6.44
C CYS A 153 6.01 10.21 7.57
N ASN A 154 5.31 11.32 7.28
CA ASN A 154 4.52 12.10 8.22
C ASN A 154 3.06 12.32 7.78
N THR A 155 2.54 11.49 6.91
CA THR A 155 1.12 11.54 6.51
C THR A 155 0.24 10.91 7.59
N PRO A 156 -0.90 11.54 7.98
CA PRO A 156 -1.42 12.84 7.50
C PRO A 156 -1.00 14.03 8.36
N PHE A 157 -0.18 13.85 9.39
CA PHE A 157 0.08 14.81 10.46
C PHE A 157 1.16 15.88 10.13
N GLY A 158 1.80 15.80 8.98
CA GLY A 158 2.93 16.67 8.63
C GLY A 158 2.62 18.17 8.59
N ASN A 159 1.35 18.55 8.44
CA ASN A 159 0.88 19.95 8.45
C ASN A 159 0.00 20.27 9.66
N TRP A 160 -0.04 19.42 10.69
CA TRP A 160 -0.80 19.71 11.90
C TRP A 160 -0.04 20.72 12.76
N ASP A 161 -0.80 21.61 13.40
CA ASP A 161 -0.23 22.59 14.32
C ASP A 161 0.22 21.94 15.64
N ALA A 162 0.97 22.70 16.43
CA ALA A 162 1.53 22.22 17.69
C ALA A 162 0.45 21.88 18.73
N GLU A 163 -0.70 22.57 18.72
CA GLU A 163 -1.80 22.29 19.65
C GLU A 163 -2.41 20.92 19.37
N LYS A 164 -2.76 20.63 18.12
CA LYS A 164 -3.29 19.34 17.68
C LYS A 164 -2.29 18.21 17.92
N MET A 165 -0.99 18.44 17.66
CA MET A 165 0.06 17.45 17.93
C MET A 165 0.19 17.13 19.42
N ASN A 166 0.15 18.17 20.29
CA ASN A 166 0.20 17.99 21.74
C ASN A 166 -1.05 17.27 22.27
N GLU A 167 -2.23 17.61 21.78
CA GLU A 167 -3.48 16.93 22.16
C GLU A 167 -3.43 15.47 21.72
N TRP A 168 -3.00 15.17 20.49
CA TRP A 168 -2.84 13.80 20.03
C TRP A 168 -1.88 12.98 20.89
N LYS A 169 -0.73 13.57 21.28
CA LYS A 169 0.21 12.92 22.19
C LYS A 169 -0.39 12.66 23.57
N LYS A 170 -1.18 13.60 24.09
CA LYS A 170 -1.80 13.51 25.43
C LYS A 170 -2.93 12.48 25.48
N THR A 171 -3.77 12.45 24.45
CA THR A 171 -4.96 11.57 24.40
C THR A 171 -4.65 10.20 23.83
N GLY A 172 -3.55 10.07 23.08
CA GLY A 172 -3.18 8.86 22.35
C GLY A 172 -3.95 8.65 21.05
N ILE A 173 -4.98 9.47 20.76
CA ILE A 173 -5.83 9.34 19.59
C ILE A 173 -6.16 10.71 18.99
N ALA A 174 -6.12 10.80 17.67
CA ALA A 174 -6.65 11.91 16.88
C ALA A 174 -7.56 11.37 15.77
N TYR A 175 -8.31 12.27 15.15
CA TYR A 175 -9.20 11.90 14.07
C TYR A 175 -8.84 12.68 12.79
N TYR A 176 -8.93 11.96 11.66
CA TYR A 176 -8.83 12.51 10.33
C TYR A 176 -10.16 12.34 9.60
N GLN A 177 -10.78 13.43 9.18
CA GLN A 177 -12.02 13.34 8.42
C GLN A 177 -11.76 12.95 6.98
N ASN A 178 -12.31 11.81 6.55
CA ASN A 178 -12.24 11.36 5.16
C ASN A 178 -12.95 12.36 4.23
N GLY A 179 -12.25 12.87 3.24
CA GLY A 179 -12.78 13.87 2.32
C GLY A 179 -13.97 13.35 1.49
N ARG A 180 -14.00 12.06 1.16
CA ARG A 180 -15.05 11.40 0.36
C ARG A 180 -16.27 11.03 1.20
N THR A 181 -16.08 10.29 2.27
CA THR A 181 -17.18 9.70 3.07
C THR A 181 -17.62 10.58 4.23
N LYS A 182 -16.82 11.58 4.61
CA LYS A 182 -16.96 12.41 5.80
C LYS A 182 -16.84 11.64 7.11
N GLN A 183 -16.43 10.39 7.04
CA GLN A 183 -16.18 9.54 8.21
C GLN A 183 -14.95 10.06 8.96
N ASP A 184 -15.04 10.11 10.30
CA ASP A 184 -13.90 10.40 11.15
C ASP A 184 -13.08 9.11 11.36
N LEU A 185 -11.88 9.11 10.84
CA LEU A 185 -10.95 7.98 10.87
C LEU A 185 -9.98 8.15 12.04
N PRO A 186 -9.93 7.21 12.98
CA PRO A 186 -9.06 7.32 14.15
C PRO A 186 -7.60 7.07 13.79
N LEU A 187 -6.70 7.78 14.45
CA LEU A 187 -5.24 7.64 14.34
C LEU A 187 -4.65 7.53 15.74
N HIS A 188 -4.07 6.39 16.08
CA HIS A 188 -3.33 6.24 17.32
C HIS A 188 -1.97 6.93 17.23
N TYR A 189 -1.48 7.46 18.36
CA TYR A 189 -0.22 8.21 18.43
C TYR A 189 1.01 7.36 18.05
N GLN A 190 0.89 6.01 18.07
CA GLN A 190 1.92 5.08 17.61
C GLN A 190 2.37 5.34 16.15
N LEU A 191 1.54 5.98 15.32
CA LEU A 191 1.94 6.40 13.97
C LEU A 191 3.07 7.45 14.03
N MET A 192 3.01 8.36 14.99
CA MET A 192 4.07 9.35 15.21
C MET A 192 5.30 8.70 15.85
N GLU A 193 5.11 7.78 16.81
CA GLU A 193 6.19 7.03 17.45
C GLU A 193 6.96 6.21 16.43
N ASP A 194 6.26 5.49 15.53
CA ASP A 194 6.87 4.75 14.42
C ASP A 194 7.75 5.66 13.54
N THR A 195 7.28 6.88 13.24
CA THR A 195 8.05 7.84 12.45
C THR A 195 9.31 8.34 13.18
N ILE A 196 9.23 8.54 14.49
CA ILE A 196 10.38 8.96 15.31
C ILE A 196 11.41 7.82 15.41
N ASP A 197 10.95 6.62 15.75
CA ASP A 197 11.80 5.46 16.00
C ASP A 197 12.54 5.00 14.73
N ASN A 198 11.92 5.19 13.57
CA ASN A 198 12.44 4.82 12.26
C ASN A 198 12.94 6.01 11.43
N LYS A 199 13.25 7.15 12.07
CA LYS A 199 13.61 8.40 11.37
C LYS A 199 14.71 8.21 10.32
N THR A 200 15.75 7.43 10.61
CA THR A 200 16.85 7.19 9.66
C THR A 200 16.40 6.34 8.47
N ARG A 201 15.57 5.32 8.71
CA ARG A 201 15.02 4.46 7.64
C ARG A 201 14.04 5.22 6.74
N PHE A 202 13.32 6.17 7.33
CA PHE A 202 12.29 6.95 6.63
C PHE A 202 12.81 8.25 6.02
N ASP A 203 14.11 8.54 6.13
CA ASP A 203 14.76 9.67 5.44
C ASP A 203 15.08 9.27 3.99
N ILE A 204 14.17 9.64 3.09
CA ILE A 204 14.18 9.27 1.66
C ILE A 204 15.03 10.29 0.82
N LYS A 205 15.99 10.95 1.42
CA LYS A 205 16.85 11.93 0.71
C LYS A 205 17.98 11.26 -0.05
#